data_a17c6702908c1449bc3b7ecf736d0979
#
_entry.id   a17c6702908c1449bc3b7ecf736d0979
#
_cell.length_a   1.000
_cell.length_b   1.000
_cell.length_c   1.000
_cell.angle_alpha   90.00
_cell.angle_beta   90.00
_cell.angle_gamma   90.00
#
_symmetry.space_group_name_H-M   'P 1'
#
loop_
_entity.id
_entity.type
_entity.pdbx_description
1 polymer ?
#
loop_
_entity_poly.entity_id
_entity_poly.type
_entity_poly.pdbx_seq_one_letter_code
_entity_poly.pdbx_strand_id
1 'polypeptide(L)'
;MKLFQRESLEGRLVVRLAALSIVTMLVGFAGLVIKAYRIAHGLSDEGQADVFVGEFLKEAAWSFPIFAVIVLATVIVTVRTSLAPLKRASDRAGAINPTFTGVRLDTTGVPTELTPLVAAINAALDRLERGFETQRRFTGDAAHELRTPLAILTSGLEALPESEEVRRLRHDVARMTRLVEQLLHVARLDALPLDVSIPVDLGLVAATVVEQLAPWAVELGKAIAFEPPTRPVVLLGNGDALASAVRNLVENAVHHTPRGSEVVVAVAAPATLCVIDHGSGISEADRMTVFSRFWRGPGQTQPGAGLGLAIVEYVAKAHCGTVSIEETRGGGATLIMRLGT
;
A
#
# COMPACT_ATOMS: atom_id res chain seq x y z
N MET A 1 -24.23 -8.29 -15.43
CA MET A 1 -24.25 -9.64 -16.01
C MET A 1 -22.80 -10.07 -16.35
N LYS A 2 -22.02 -10.50 -15.32
CA LYS A 2 -20.68 -11.10 -15.46
C LYS A 2 -20.70 -12.45 -14.72
N LEU A 3 -21.46 -13.42 -15.27
CA LEU A 3 -21.81 -14.66 -14.53
C LEU A 3 -20.82 -15.81 -14.71
N PHE A 4 -19.85 -15.71 -15.61
CA PHE A 4 -18.88 -16.80 -15.80
C PHE A 4 -17.53 -16.25 -16.29
N GLN A 5 -16.65 -15.84 -15.38
CA GLN A 5 -15.22 -15.86 -15.70
C GLN A 5 -14.77 -17.33 -15.66
N ARG A 6 -14.61 -17.94 -16.84
CA ARG A 6 -14.25 -19.35 -17.04
C ARG A 6 -12.92 -19.79 -16.40
N GLU A 7 -12.14 -18.87 -15.90
CA GLU A 7 -10.80 -19.13 -15.34
C GLU A 7 -10.77 -19.24 -13.80
N SER A 8 -11.86 -18.91 -13.09
CA SER A 8 -11.88 -19.04 -11.63
C SER A 8 -12.10 -20.51 -11.22
N LEU A 9 -11.42 -20.92 -10.15
CA LEU A 9 -11.58 -22.26 -9.55
C LEU A 9 -13.05 -22.54 -9.17
N GLU A 10 -13.74 -21.50 -8.67
CA GLU A 10 -15.17 -21.49 -8.37
C GLU A 10 -16.01 -21.84 -9.61
N GLY A 11 -15.76 -21.15 -10.72
CA GLY A 11 -16.50 -21.40 -11.97
C GLY A 11 -16.28 -22.81 -12.51
N ARG A 12 -15.05 -23.32 -12.45
CA ARG A 12 -14.75 -24.71 -12.89
C ARG A 12 -15.38 -25.76 -11.99
N LEU A 13 -15.41 -25.53 -10.67
CA LEU A 13 -16.02 -26.46 -9.71
C LEU A 13 -17.53 -26.50 -9.86
N VAL A 14 -18.18 -25.34 -9.97
CA VAL A 14 -19.63 -25.24 -10.23
C VAL A 14 -20.02 -25.94 -11.52
N VAL A 15 -19.29 -25.68 -12.61
CA VAL A 15 -19.57 -26.32 -13.92
C VAL A 15 -19.39 -27.84 -13.85
N ARG A 16 -18.35 -28.35 -13.21
CA ARG A 16 -18.12 -29.80 -13.07
C ARG A 16 -19.17 -30.48 -12.21
N LEU A 17 -19.51 -29.89 -11.05
CA LEU A 17 -20.55 -30.43 -10.17
C LEU A 17 -21.93 -30.37 -10.84
N ALA A 18 -22.27 -29.28 -11.52
CA ALA A 18 -23.49 -29.13 -12.27
C ALA A 18 -23.58 -30.19 -13.40
N ALA A 19 -22.49 -30.35 -14.17
CA ALA A 19 -22.44 -31.36 -15.23
C ALA A 19 -22.60 -32.79 -14.67
N LEU A 20 -21.91 -33.12 -13.57
CA LEU A 20 -22.03 -34.40 -12.90
C LEU A 20 -23.46 -34.63 -12.39
N SER A 21 -24.07 -33.64 -11.76
CA SER A 21 -25.47 -33.73 -11.27
C SER A 21 -26.46 -33.92 -12.42
N ILE A 22 -26.28 -33.21 -13.53
CA ILE A 22 -27.14 -33.36 -14.73
C ILE A 22 -26.97 -34.76 -15.32
N VAL A 23 -25.75 -35.29 -15.46
CA VAL A 23 -25.49 -36.64 -15.97
C VAL A 23 -26.14 -37.71 -15.08
N THR A 24 -25.93 -37.62 -13.77
CA THR A 24 -26.51 -38.55 -12.79
C THR A 24 -28.05 -38.56 -12.88
N MET A 25 -28.60 -37.37 -13.03
CA MET A 25 -30.04 -37.18 -13.13
C MET A 25 -30.61 -37.71 -14.43
N LEU A 26 -29.91 -37.52 -15.56
CA LEU A 26 -30.31 -38.10 -16.87
C LEU A 26 -30.25 -39.63 -16.84
N VAL A 27 -29.21 -40.20 -16.23
CA VAL A 27 -29.11 -41.68 -16.06
C VAL A 27 -30.22 -42.21 -15.15
N GLY A 28 -30.52 -41.54 -14.06
CA GLY A 28 -31.61 -41.89 -13.15
C GLY A 28 -32.97 -41.82 -13.86
N PHE A 29 -33.20 -40.74 -14.64
CA PHE A 29 -34.43 -40.59 -15.44
C PHE A 29 -34.58 -41.69 -16.50
N ALA A 30 -33.51 -41.97 -17.25
CA ALA A 30 -33.52 -43.07 -18.27
C ALA A 30 -33.81 -44.41 -17.61
N GLY A 31 -33.22 -44.72 -16.44
CA GLY A 31 -33.51 -45.92 -15.68
C GLY A 31 -34.97 -46.02 -15.24
N LEU A 32 -35.57 -44.90 -14.85
CA LEU A 32 -36.97 -44.84 -14.42
C LEU A 32 -37.92 -45.02 -15.60
N VAL A 33 -37.61 -44.44 -16.75
CA VAL A 33 -38.36 -44.63 -18.01
C VAL A 33 -38.28 -46.11 -18.46
N ILE A 34 -37.10 -46.72 -18.45
CA ILE A 34 -36.90 -48.14 -18.80
C ILE A 34 -37.69 -49.03 -17.83
N LYS A 35 -37.71 -48.73 -16.53
CA LYS A 35 -38.49 -49.48 -15.54
C LYS A 35 -39.97 -49.33 -15.77
N ALA A 36 -40.46 -48.11 -16.05
CA ALA A 36 -41.87 -47.88 -16.39
C ALA A 36 -42.29 -48.66 -17.64
N TYR A 37 -41.47 -48.65 -18.69
CA TYR A 37 -41.67 -49.39 -19.91
C TYR A 37 -41.72 -50.92 -19.69
N ARG A 38 -40.81 -51.47 -18.85
CA ARG A 38 -40.84 -52.90 -18.48
C ARG A 38 -42.08 -53.28 -17.70
N ILE A 39 -42.57 -52.42 -16.81
CA ILE A 39 -43.78 -52.65 -16.03
C ILE A 39 -45.01 -52.67 -17.02
N ALA A 40 -45.07 -51.70 -17.92
CA ALA A 40 -46.13 -51.60 -18.93
C ALA A 40 -46.21 -52.84 -19.84
N HIS A 41 -45.06 -53.34 -20.31
CA HIS A 41 -44.97 -54.56 -21.10
C HIS A 41 -45.30 -55.85 -20.33
N GLY A 42 -45.37 -55.82 -19.01
CA GLY A 42 -45.82 -56.89 -18.15
C GLY A 42 -47.35 -56.91 -17.96
N LEU A 43 -48.09 -55.89 -18.43
CA LEU A 43 -49.56 -55.83 -18.42
C LEU A 43 -50.14 -56.61 -19.58
N SER A 44 -51.21 -57.32 -19.34
CA SER A 44 -51.83 -58.23 -20.31
C SER A 44 -52.63 -57.51 -21.40
N ASP A 45 -52.76 -56.18 -21.33
CA ASP A 45 -53.51 -55.35 -22.23
C ASP A 45 -52.61 -54.20 -22.78
N GLU A 46 -52.27 -54.28 -24.08
CA GLU A 46 -51.41 -53.32 -24.78
C GLU A 46 -51.96 -51.88 -24.72
N GLY A 47 -53.29 -51.71 -24.74
CA GLY A 47 -53.92 -50.40 -24.67
C GLY A 47 -53.76 -49.72 -23.33
N GLN A 48 -53.73 -50.47 -22.23
CA GLN A 48 -53.46 -49.92 -20.89
C GLN A 48 -51.94 -49.57 -20.65
N ALA A 49 -51.05 -50.31 -21.29
CA ALA A 49 -49.65 -50.08 -21.26
C ALA A 49 -49.23 -48.69 -21.88
N ASP A 50 -49.79 -48.39 -23.04
CA ASP A 50 -49.51 -47.12 -23.72
C ASP A 50 -50.08 -45.92 -22.99
N VAL A 51 -51.29 -46.04 -22.42
CA VAL A 51 -51.85 -44.97 -21.56
C VAL A 51 -50.98 -44.70 -20.31
N PHE A 52 -50.52 -45.74 -19.64
CA PHE A 52 -49.71 -45.67 -18.47
C PHE A 52 -48.32 -44.98 -18.76
N VAL A 53 -47.68 -45.43 -19.85
CA VAL A 53 -46.41 -44.80 -20.28
C VAL A 53 -46.60 -43.34 -20.67
N GLY A 54 -47.71 -43.02 -21.38
CA GLY A 54 -48.04 -41.67 -21.79
C GLY A 54 -48.30 -40.71 -20.62
N GLU A 55 -49.04 -41.13 -19.59
CA GLU A 55 -49.28 -40.34 -18.39
C GLU A 55 -48.00 -40.17 -17.56
N PHE A 56 -47.22 -41.24 -17.38
CA PHE A 56 -45.93 -41.19 -16.70
C PHE A 56 -44.96 -40.22 -17.37
N LEU A 57 -44.85 -40.25 -18.70
CA LEU A 57 -43.98 -39.32 -19.43
C LEU A 57 -44.46 -37.88 -19.35
N LYS A 58 -45.77 -37.62 -19.31
CA LYS A 58 -46.33 -36.28 -19.12
C LYS A 58 -45.97 -35.72 -17.73
N GLU A 59 -46.16 -36.49 -16.67
CA GLU A 59 -45.79 -36.06 -15.31
C GLU A 59 -44.30 -35.90 -15.15
N ALA A 60 -43.49 -36.78 -15.73
CA ALA A 60 -42.04 -36.65 -15.71
C ALA A 60 -41.52 -35.44 -16.50
N ALA A 61 -42.18 -35.07 -17.63
CA ALA A 61 -41.74 -33.97 -18.49
C ALA A 61 -41.76 -32.61 -17.83
N TRP A 62 -42.66 -32.37 -16.85
CA TRP A 62 -42.67 -31.08 -16.13
C TRP A 62 -42.01 -31.13 -14.77
N SER A 63 -42.05 -32.25 -14.06
CA SER A 63 -41.43 -32.38 -12.73
C SER A 63 -39.92 -32.47 -12.79
N PHE A 64 -39.36 -33.12 -13.82
CA PHE A 64 -37.92 -33.31 -13.96
C PHE A 64 -37.12 -32.01 -14.16
N PRO A 65 -37.52 -31.05 -15.01
CA PRO A 65 -36.86 -29.76 -15.12
C PRO A 65 -36.85 -28.95 -13.81
N ILE A 66 -37.97 -28.98 -13.07
CA ILE A 66 -38.08 -28.27 -11.79
C ILE A 66 -37.07 -28.84 -10.78
N PHE A 67 -36.98 -30.18 -10.67
CA PHE A 67 -36.04 -30.85 -9.82
C PHE A 67 -34.59 -30.54 -10.24
N ALA A 68 -34.31 -30.51 -11.56
CA ALA A 68 -33.00 -30.14 -12.10
C ALA A 68 -32.58 -28.71 -11.69
N VAL A 69 -33.51 -27.77 -11.77
CA VAL A 69 -33.26 -26.37 -11.35
C VAL A 69 -32.97 -26.28 -9.84
N ILE A 70 -33.73 -27.00 -9.02
CA ILE A 70 -33.54 -27.04 -7.56
C ILE A 70 -32.16 -27.61 -7.22
N VAL A 71 -31.77 -28.74 -7.83
CA VAL A 71 -30.45 -29.35 -7.59
C VAL A 71 -29.32 -28.39 -8.03
N LEU A 72 -29.47 -27.81 -9.22
CA LEU A 72 -28.47 -26.86 -9.74
C LEU A 72 -28.35 -25.63 -8.83
N ALA A 73 -29.47 -25.06 -8.38
CA ALA A 73 -29.47 -23.92 -7.46
C ALA A 73 -28.81 -24.28 -6.14
N THR A 74 -29.11 -25.46 -5.58
CA THR A 74 -28.50 -25.97 -4.34
C THR A 74 -26.97 -26.11 -4.49
N VAL A 75 -26.50 -26.69 -5.59
CA VAL A 75 -25.06 -26.83 -5.88
C VAL A 75 -24.40 -25.46 -5.97
N ILE A 76 -24.98 -24.51 -6.69
CA ILE A 76 -24.45 -23.16 -6.85
C ILE A 76 -24.36 -22.44 -5.50
N VAL A 77 -25.43 -22.50 -4.70
CA VAL A 77 -25.48 -21.87 -3.37
C VAL A 77 -24.44 -22.50 -2.44
N THR A 78 -24.37 -23.84 -2.39
CA THR A 78 -23.41 -24.56 -1.52
C THR A 78 -21.96 -24.21 -1.88
N VAL A 79 -21.60 -24.22 -3.17
CA VAL A 79 -20.24 -23.88 -3.60
C VAL A 79 -19.92 -22.43 -3.28
N ARG A 80 -20.83 -21.49 -3.56
CA ARG A 80 -20.61 -20.07 -3.26
C ARG A 80 -20.47 -19.78 -1.78
N THR A 81 -21.30 -20.37 -0.95
CA THR A 81 -21.24 -20.17 0.51
C THR A 81 -19.98 -20.78 1.11
N SER A 82 -19.57 -21.97 0.63
CA SER A 82 -18.35 -22.65 1.10
C SER A 82 -17.06 -21.95 0.66
N LEU A 83 -17.03 -21.27 -0.50
CA LEU A 83 -15.84 -20.56 -0.99
C LEU A 83 -15.81 -19.07 -0.63
N ALA A 84 -16.92 -18.51 -0.17
CA ALA A 84 -16.99 -17.09 0.22
C ALA A 84 -15.96 -16.70 1.31
N PRO A 85 -15.71 -17.51 2.36
CA PRO A 85 -14.69 -17.22 3.35
C PRO A 85 -13.27 -17.15 2.75
N LEU A 86 -12.94 -18.06 1.85
CA LEU A 86 -11.64 -18.10 1.17
C LEU A 86 -11.43 -16.85 0.30
N LYS A 87 -12.48 -16.41 -0.42
CA LYS A 87 -12.41 -15.20 -1.22
C LYS A 87 -12.21 -13.96 -0.35
N ARG A 88 -12.94 -13.84 0.76
CA ARG A 88 -12.75 -12.74 1.72
C ARG A 88 -11.35 -12.76 2.35
N ALA A 89 -10.81 -13.95 2.64
CA ALA A 89 -9.44 -14.12 3.13
C ALA A 89 -8.41 -13.69 2.09
N SER A 90 -8.62 -14.05 0.82
CA SER A 90 -7.77 -13.65 -0.31
C SER A 90 -7.82 -12.14 -0.56
N ASP A 91 -9.02 -11.55 -0.55
CA ASP A 91 -9.20 -10.11 -0.76
C ASP A 91 -8.55 -9.30 0.38
N ARG A 92 -8.66 -9.79 1.64
CA ARG A 92 -7.97 -9.20 2.79
C ARG A 92 -6.47 -9.40 2.73
N ALA A 93 -6.00 -10.59 2.34
CA ALA A 93 -4.57 -10.86 2.16
C ALA A 93 -3.96 -9.99 1.05
N GLY A 94 -4.69 -9.71 -0.04
CA GLY A 94 -4.25 -8.80 -1.10
C GLY A 94 -4.24 -7.32 -0.68
N ALA A 95 -5.04 -6.96 0.32
CA ALA A 95 -5.06 -5.63 0.93
C ALA A 95 -4.06 -5.49 2.09
N ILE A 96 -3.30 -6.54 2.43
CA ILE A 96 -2.23 -6.47 3.43
C ILE A 96 -1.12 -5.60 2.84
N ASN A 97 -1.24 -4.31 3.08
CA ASN A 97 -0.13 -3.39 3.00
C ASN A 97 0.81 -3.72 4.17
N PRO A 98 2.11 -3.62 4.05
CA PRO A 98 3.06 -3.72 5.19
C PRO A 98 2.68 -2.81 6.37
N THR A 99 1.77 -1.87 6.14
CA THR A 99 1.17 -0.93 7.11
C THR A 99 0.20 -1.55 8.10
N PHE A 100 -0.37 -2.74 7.86
CA PHE A 100 -1.36 -3.33 8.75
C PHE A 100 -0.74 -4.44 9.63
N THR A 101 -0.05 -4.02 10.70
CA THR A 101 0.28 -4.93 11.81
C THR A 101 -1.00 -5.34 12.53
N GLY A 102 -1.14 -6.63 12.83
CA GLY A 102 -2.28 -7.18 13.57
C GLY A 102 -3.44 -7.71 12.74
N VAL A 103 -3.42 -7.61 11.41
CA VAL A 103 -4.43 -8.26 10.57
C VAL A 103 -4.25 -9.77 10.63
N ARG A 104 -5.30 -10.47 11.06
CA ARG A 104 -5.37 -11.96 11.06
C ARG A 104 -6.60 -12.39 10.29
N LEU A 105 -6.48 -13.52 9.63
CA LEU A 105 -7.60 -14.17 8.98
C LEU A 105 -8.46 -14.83 10.06
N ASP A 106 -9.75 -14.48 10.07
CA ASP A 106 -10.71 -15.10 10.97
C ASP A 106 -10.92 -16.57 10.59
N THR A 107 -10.96 -17.45 11.60
CA THR A 107 -11.25 -18.87 11.44
C THR A 107 -12.73 -19.17 11.57
N THR A 108 -13.56 -18.20 11.94
CA THR A 108 -14.99 -18.39 12.15
C THR A 108 -15.72 -18.67 10.84
N GLY A 109 -16.36 -19.85 10.74
CA GLY A 109 -17.08 -20.27 9.51
C GLY A 109 -16.19 -20.76 8.37
N VAL A 110 -14.91 -21.01 8.63
CA VAL A 110 -13.99 -21.64 7.66
C VAL A 110 -14.20 -23.17 7.72
N PRO A 111 -14.37 -23.85 6.57
CA PRO A 111 -14.37 -25.30 6.53
C PRO A 111 -13.13 -25.92 7.18
N THR A 112 -13.30 -27.05 7.85
CA THR A 112 -12.24 -27.74 8.61
C THR A 112 -11.01 -28.02 7.73
N GLU A 113 -11.23 -28.31 6.45
CA GLU A 113 -10.18 -28.60 5.46
C GLU A 113 -9.30 -27.37 5.15
N LEU A 114 -9.81 -26.17 5.34
CA LEU A 114 -9.10 -24.92 5.10
C LEU A 114 -8.45 -24.33 6.37
N THR A 115 -8.81 -24.86 7.55
CA THR A 115 -8.24 -24.40 8.82
C THR A 115 -6.70 -24.48 8.86
N PRO A 116 -6.04 -25.56 8.37
CA PRO A 116 -4.58 -25.61 8.33
C PRO A 116 -3.97 -24.52 7.42
N LEU A 117 -4.62 -24.18 6.31
CA LEU A 117 -4.18 -23.12 5.38
C LEU A 117 -4.27 -21.76 6.06
N VAL A 118 -5.39 -21.44 6.71
CA VAL A 118 -5.56 -20.18 7.46
C VAL A 118 -4.55 -20.08 8.59
N ALA A 119 -4.31 -21.16 9.32
CA ALA A 119 -3.30 -21.21 10.36
C ALA A 119 -1.88 -20.97 9.83
N ALA A 120 -1.54 -21.57 8.67
CA ALA A 120 -0.25 -21.36 8.03
C ALA A 120 -0.05 -19.91 7.58
N ILE A 121 -1.09 -19.28 7.02
CA ILE A 121 -1.07 -17.87 6.63
C ILE A 121 -0.89 -16.97 7.87
N ASN A 122 -1.68 -17.20 8.92
CA ASN A 122 -1.56 -16.42 10.16
C ASN A 122 -0.16 -16.58 10.79
N ALA A 123 0.40 -17.80 10.79
CA ALA A 123 1.76 -18.04 11.27
C ALA A 123 2.83 -17.36 10.40
N ALA A 124 2.60 -17.20 9.09
CA ALA A 124 3.47 -16.42 8.20
C ALA A 124 3.38 -14.93 8.52
N LEU A 125 2.18 -14.40 8.74
CA LEU A 125 1.95 -13.01 9.17
C LEU A 125 2.62 -12.71 10.50
N ASP A 126 2.53 -13.63 11.49
CA ASP A 126 3.22 -13.50 12.78
C ASP A 126 4.74 -13.48 12.66
N ARG A 127 5.30 -14.23 11.69
CA ARG A 127 6.75 -14.20 11.43
C ARG A 127 7.18 -12.90 10.78
N LEU A 128 6.39 -12.38 9.85
CA LEU A 128 6.64 -11.09 9.21
C LEU A 128 6.60 -9.96 10.23
N GLU A 129 5.58 -9.91 11.08
CA GLU A 129 5.43 -8.89 12.13
C GLU A 129 6.62 -8.92 13.11
N ARG A 130 7.00 -10.09 13.60
CA ARG A 130 8.20 -10.23 14.45
C ARG A 130 9.47 -9.83 13.73
N GLY A 131 9.59 -10.09 12.43
CA GLY A 131 10.72 -9.63 11.61
C GLY A 131 10.80 -8.12 11.57
N PHE A 132 9.70 -7.45 11.32
CA PHE A 132 9.61 -5.98 11.33
C PHE A 132 9.90 -5.38 12.70
N GLU A 133 9.36 -5.96 13.79
CA GLU A 133 9.66 -5.49 15.15
C GLU A 133 11.15 -5.63 15.50
N THR A 134 11.76 -6.74 15.09
CA THR A 134 13.19 -6.95 15.31
C THR A 134 14.02 -5.95 14.53
N GLN A 135 13.70 -5.71 13.27
CA GLN A 135 14.36 -4.73 12.42
C GLN A 135 14.21 -3.30 12.99
N ARG A 136 12.99 -2.96 13.48
CA ARG A 136 12.72 -1.68 14.14
C ARG A 136 13.60 -1.46 15.37
N ARG A 137 13.64 -2.45 16.26
CA ARG A 137 14.49 -2.39 17.46
C ARG A 137 15.95 -2.23 17.07
N PHE A 138 16.44 -3.07 16.16
CA PHE A 138 17.81 -2.97 15.67
C PHE A 138 18.15 -1.59 15.11
N THR A 139 17.26 -0.99 14.30
CA THR A 139 17.46 0.34 13.72
C THR A 139 17.43 1.42 14.80
N GLY A 140 16.54 1.30 15.80
CA GLY A 140 16.48 2.20 16.95
C GLY A 140 17.75 2.17 17.80
N ASP A 141 18.18 0.96 18.15
CA ASP A 141 19.39 0.74 18.96
C ASP A 141 20.63 1.21 18.21
N ALA A 142 20.76 0.86 16.93
CA ALA A 142 21.87 1.33 16.09
C ALA A 142 21.93 2.87 16.01
N ALA A 143 20.76 3.54 15.99
CA ALA A 143 20.71 5.00 16.00
C ALA A 143 21.31 5.60 17.28
N HIS A 144 20.97 5.03 18.43
CA HIS A 144 21.51 5.48 19.71
C HIS A 144 22.99 5.16 19.83
N GLU A 145 23.40 3.96 19.47
CA GLU A 145 24.79 3.50 19.52
C GLU A 145 25.74 4.28 18.58
N LEU A 146 25.23 4.79 17.46
CA LEU A 146 26.00 5.61 16.52
C LEU A 146 26.00 7.09 16.91
N ARG A 147 24.94 7.62 17.49
CA ARG A 147 24.85 9.03 17.88
C ARG A 147 25.84 9.38 19.02
N THR A 148 25.97 8.48 19.99
CA THR A 148 26.83 8.67 21.15
C THR A 148 28.30 8.90 20.77
N PRO A 149 28.99 8.02 20.01
CA PRO A 149 30.40 8.26 19.62
C PRO A 149 30.56 9.48 18.72
N LEU A 150 29.59 9.78 17.85
CA LEU A 150 29.64 11.00 17.04
C LEU A 150 29.54 12.27 17.90
N ALA A 151 28.69 12.28 18.91
CA ALA A 151 28.60 13.39 19.87
C ALA A 151 29.91 13.58 20.65
N ILE A 152 30.52 12.47 21.09
CA ILE A 152 31.82 12.51 21.77
C ILE A 152 32.92 13.07 20.85
N LEU A 153 32.96 12.62 19.58
CA LEU A 153 33.91 13.14 18.59
C LEU A 153 33.70 14.63 18.32
N THR A 154 32.43 15.07 18.18
CA THR A 154 32.09 16.48 17.98
C THR A 154 32.56 17.32 19.16
N SER A 155 32.22 16.92 20.39
CA SER A 155 32.63 17.63 21.61
C SER A 155 34.16 17.64 21.79
N GLY A 156 34.85 16.55 21.48
CA GLY A 156 36.30 16.48 21.50
C GLY A 156 36.96 17.44 20.50
N LEU A 157 36.41 17.56 19.30
CA LEU A 157 36.89 18.50 18.28
C LEU A 157 36.60 19.97 18.65
N GLU A 158 35.48 20.24 19.33
CA GLU A 158 35.15 21.58 19.83
C GLU A 158 36.13 22.07 20.89
N ALA A 159 36.69 21.18 21.69
CA ALA A 159 37.66 21.49 22.72
C ALA A 159 39.08 21.76 22.17
N LEU A 160 39.36 21.45 20.90
CA LEU A 160 40.68 21.67 20.30
C LEU A 160 40.84 23.13 19.82
N PRO A 161 42.08 23.69 19.89
CA PRO A 161 42.38 24.97 19.30
C PRO A 161 42.05 25.04 17.81
N GLU A 162 41.56 26.18 17.34
CA GLU A 162 41.16 26.37 15.94
C GLU A 162 42.39 26.24 15.02
N SER A 163 42.34 25.28 14.11
CA SER A 163 43.28 25.11 13.00
C SER A 163 42.50 24.71 11.72
N GLU A 164 43.17 24.81 10.60
CA GLU A 164 42.55 24.40 9.32
C GLU A 164 42.21 22.91 9.32
N GLU A 165 43.04 22.08 9.93
CA GLU A 165 42.82 20.64 10.08
C GLU A 165 41.64 20.35 10.99
N VAL A 166 41.52 21.04 12.14
CA VAL A 166 40.40 20.89 13.08
C VAL A 166 39.10 21.33 12.41
N ARG A 167 39.11 22.40 11.62
CA ARG A 167 37.94 22.85 10.86
C ARG A 167 37.47 21.81 9.81
N ARG A 168 38.41 21.21 9.08
CA ARG A 168 38.13 20.11 8.15
C ARG A 168 37.52 18.90 8.86
N LEU A 169 38.12 18.46 9.97
CA LEU A 169 37.62 17.33 10.77
C LEU A 169 36.24 17.60 11.34
N ARG A 170 35.95 18.81 11.85
CA ARG A 170 34.61 19.20 12.30
C ARG A 170 33.58 19.10 11.16
N HIS A 171 33.93 19.57 9.97
CA HIS A 171 33.07 19.46 8.79
C HIS A 171 32.80 18.00 8.40
N ASP A 172 33.82 17.14 8.44
CA ASP A 172 33.70 15.72 8.10
C ASP A 172 32.85 14.97 9.13
N VAL A 173 33.05 15.21 10.44
CA VAL A 173 32.23 14.62 11.50
C VAL A 173 30.78 15.09 11.41
N ALA A 174 30.52 16.36 11.16
CA ALA A 174 29.17 16.87 10.94
C ALA A 174 28.50 16.25 9.70
N ARG A 175 29.28 15.99 8.65
CA ARG A 175 28.82 15.26 7.46
C ARG A 175 28.48 13.81 7.78
N MET A 176 29.34 13.10 8.53
CA MET A 176 29.09 11.71 8.94
C MET A 176 27.84 11.62 9.82
N THR A 177 27.68 12.51 10.78
CA THR A 177 26.49 12.57 11.65
C THR A 177 25.21 12.68 10.82
N ARG A 178 25.18 13.60 9.86
CA ARG A 178 24.02 13.76 8.96
C ARG A 178 23.76 12.51 8.11
N LEU A 179 24.80 11.87 7.57
CA LEU A 179 24.66 10.62 6.79
C LEU A 179 24.08 9.49 7.63
N VAL A 180 24.59 9.31 8.85
CA VAL A 180 24.09 8.29 9.78
C VAL A 180 22.63 8.55 10.15
N GLU A 181 22.27 9.79 10.47
CA GLU A 181 20.90 10.17 10.79
C GLU A 181 19.95 9.92 9.61
N GLN A 182 20.36 10.26 8.40
CA GLN A 182 19.57 10.01 7.19
C GLN A 182 19.41 8.52 6.91
N LEU A 183 20.46 7.70 7.04
CA LEU A 183 20.39 6.25 6.87
C LEU A 183 19.45 5.60 7.88
N LEU A 184 19.56 6.01 9.16
CA LEU A 184 18.72 5.52 10.24
C LEU A 184 17.27 5.96 10.06
N HIS A 185 17.03 7.16 9.54
CA HIS A 185 15.70 7.65 9.24
C HIS A 185 15.04 6.82 8.13
N VAL A 186 15.76 6.55 7.02
CA VAL A 186 15.27 5.66 5.94
C VAL A 186 15.01 4.25 6.46
N ALA A 187 15.93 3.68 7.24
CA ALA A 187 15.74 2.34 7.80
C ALA A 187 14.56 2.26 8.77
N ARG A 188 14.24 3.35 9.49
CA ARG A 188 13.01 3.45 10.30
C ARG A 188 11.76 3.53 9.46
N LEU A 189 11.77 4.30 8.37
CA LEU A 189 10.65 4.40 7.45
C LEU A 189 10.35 3.06 6.76
N ASP A 190 11.39 2.29 6.40
CA ASP A 190 11.23 0.94 5.81
C ASP A 190 10.71 -0.10 6.82
N ALA A 191 11.01 0.08 8.10
CA ALA A 191 10.63 -0.87 9.15
C ALA A 191 9.22 -0.66 9.72
N LEU A 192 8.56 0.44 9.38
CA LEU A 192 7.27 0.82 9.96
C LEU A 192 6.30 1.26 8.89
N PRO A 193 5.10 0.67 8.90
CA PRO A 193 3.95 1.37 8.41
C PRO A 193 3.74 2.64 9.22
N LEU A 194 3.67 3.77 8.55
CA LEU A 194 3.29 5.01 9.23
C LEU A 194 1.84 4.87 9.71
N ASP A 195 1.61 5.07 11.00
CA ASP A 195 0.24 5.23 11.49
C ASP A 195 -0.31 6.54 10.93
N VAL A 196 -1.20 6.43 9.98
CA VAL A 196 -1.86 7.56 9.30
C VAL A 196 -3.31 7.72 9.76
N SER A 197 -3.66 7.26 10.96
CA SER A 197 -5.02 7.29 11.48
C SER A 197 -5.36 8.55 12.27
N ILE A 198 -4.39 9.44 12.52
CA ILE A 198 -4.56 10.63 13.36
C ILE A 198 -4.86 11.84 12.48
N PRO A 199 -5.88 12.67 12.81
CA PRO A 199 -6.10 13.94 12.12
C PRO A 199 -4.92 14.90 12.29
N VAL A 200 -4.36 15.39 11.17
CA VAL A 200 -3.22 16.31 11.13
C VAL A 200 -3.57 17.50 10.23
N ASP A 201 -3.30 18.71 10.68
CA ASP A 201 -3.39 19.92 9.85
C ASP A 201 -2.05 20.15 9.12
N LEU A 202 -2.07 19.95 7.79
CA LEU A 202 -0.90 20.10 6.94
C LEU A 202 -0.37 21.54 6.93
N GLY A 203 -1.26 22.53 7.04
CA GLY A 203 -0.87 23.95 7.12
C GLY A 203 -0.08 24.25 8.37
N LEU A 204 -0.50 23.72 9.51
CA LEU A 204 0.20 23.89 10.79
C LEU A 204 1.57 23.19 10.79
N VAL A 205 1.63 21.96 10.25
CA VAL A 205 2.89 21.22 10.11
C VAL A 205 3.89 22.01 9.25
N ALA A 206 3.44 22.50 8.08
CA ALA A 206 4.30 23.27 7.18
C ALA A 206 4.78 24.57 7.81
N ALA A 207 3.89 25.32 8.48
CA ALA A 207 4.25 26.56 9.19
C ALA A 207 5.32 26.32 10.25
N THR A 208 5.14 25.28 11.09
CA THR A 208 6.12 24.93 12.14
C THR A 208 7.49 24.59 11.56
N VAL A 209 7.55 23.84 10.48
CA VAL A 209 8.83 23.50 9.84
C VAL A 209 9.49 24.71 9.20
N VAL A 210 8.72 25.59 8.54
CA VAL A 210 9.24 26.85 7.96
C VAL A 210 9.81 27.74 9.05
N GLU A 211 9.10 27.91 10.17
CA GLU A 211 9.58 28.71 11.32
C GLU A 211 10.92 28.19 11.86
N GLN A 212 11.08 26.86 11.96
CA GLN A 212 12.32 26.24 12.41
C GLN A 212 13.49 26.42 11.44
N LEU A 213 13.23 26.44 10.12
CA LEU A 213 14.25 26.51 9.09
C LEU A 213 14.58 27.95 8.64
N ALA A 214 13.71 28.92 8.91
CA ALA A 214 13.91 30.31 8.49
C ALA A 214 15.21 30.92 8.99
N PRO A 215 15.66 30.78 10.28
CA PRO A 215 16.93 31.32 10.73
C PRO A 215 18.14 30.76 9.96
N TRP A 216 18.14 29.46 9.71
CA TRP A 216 19.19 28.80 8.95
C TRP A 216 19.25 29.28 7.48
N ALA A 217 18.07 29.47 6.82
CA ALA A 217 18.05 30.03 5.48
C ALA A 217 18.62 31.45 5.41
N VAL A 218 18.30 32.29 6.41
CA VAL A 218 18.86 33.66 6.54
C VAL A 218 20.36 33.64 6.69
N GLU A 219 20.94 32.74 7.47
CA GLU A 219 22.40 32.56 7.59
C GLU A 219 23.05 32.23 6.23
N LEU A 220 22.34 31.51 5.39
CA LEU A 220 22.76 31.22 4.01
C LEU A 220 22.50 32.36 3.02
N GLY A 221 21.95 33.50 3.48
CA GLY A 221 21.60 34.65 2.67
C GLY A 221 20.40 34.40 1.75
N LYS A 222 19.43 33.63 2.21
CA LYS A 222 18.19 33.22 1.49
C LYS A 222 16.98 33.48 2.37
N ALA A 223 15.78 33.54 1.77
CA ALA A 223 14.53 33.69 2.50
C ALA A 223 13.64 32.46 2.30
N ILE A 224 12.74 32.20 3.25
CA ILE A 224 11.64 31.26 3.08
C ILE A 224 10.35 32.02 3.36
N ALA A 225 9.44 32.02 2.36
CA ALA A 225 8.07 32.54 2.49
C ALA A 225 7.11 31.38 2.70
N PHE A 226 6.12 31.59 3.57
CA PHE A 226 5.04 30.63 3.78
C PHE A 226 3.72 31.24 3.32
N GLU A 227 3.06 30.56 2.40
CA GLU A 227 1.70 30.86 1.94
C GLU A 227 0.70 29.93 2.61
N PRO A 228 0.03 30.39 3.68
CA PRO A 228 -0.91 29.55 4.41
C PRO A 228 -2.16 29.26 3.58
N PRO A 229 -2.81 28.10 3.79
CA PRO A 229 -4.07 27.80 3.15
C PRO A 229 -5.17 28.71 3.68
N THR A 230 -6.18 29.03 2.85
CA THR A 230 -7.33 29.87 3.23
C THR A 230 -8.23 29.22 4.28
N ARG A 231 -8.17 27.90 4.42
CA ARG A 231 -8.87 27.09 5.44
C ARG A 231 -7.94 25.97 5.93
N PRO A 232 -8.11 25.46 7.16
CA PRO A 232 -7.35 24.32 7.64
C PRO A 232 -7.43 23.12 6.67
N VAL A 233 -6.28 22.53 6.35
CA VAL A 233 -6.15 21.37 5.48
C VAL A 233 -5.86 20.16 6.34
N VAL A 234 -6.94 19.54 6.86
CA VAL A 234 -6.86 18.38 7.74
C VAL A 234 -6.94 17.09 6.93
N LEU A 235 -6.01 16.18 7.17
CA LEU A 235 -5.99 14.83 6.60
C LEU A 235 -5.70 13.81 7.71
N LEU A 236 -6.02 12.54 7.47
CA LEU A 236 -5.55 11.46 8.32
C LEU A 236 -4.10 11.17 7.99
N GLY A 237 -3.20 11.28 8.98
CA GLY A 237 -1.78 11.20 8.71
C GLY A 237 -0.90 11.05 9.94
N ASN A 238 0.41 11.01 9.69
CA ASN A 238 1.45 11.02 10.70
C ASN A 238 2.17 12.39 10.67
N GLY A 239 1.97 13.20 11.71
CA GLY A 239 2.51 14.56 11.78
C GLY A 239 4.02 14.62 11.70
N ASP A 240 4.74 13.70 12.37
CA ASP A 240 6.21 13.68 12.38
C ASP A 240 6.78 13.31 11.00
N ALA A 241 6.14 12.35 10.32
CA ALA A 241 6.53 11.95 8.97
C ALA A 241 6.27 13.10 7.97
N LEU A 242 5.12 13.75 8.06
CA LEU A 242 4.79 14.92 7.23
C LEU A 242 5.77 16.06 7.50
N ALA A 243 6.10 16.36 8.75
CA ALA A 243 7.10 17.36 9.10
C ALA A 243 8.50 17.02 8.53
N SER A 244 8.88 15.74 8.56
CA SER A 244 10.12 15.27 7.94
C SER A 244 10.10 15.45 6.41
N ALA A 245 8.99 15.15 5.74
CA ALA A 245 8.86 15.36 4.30
C ALA A 245 8.95 16.84 3.93
N VAL A 246 8.22 17.72 4.65
CA VAL A 246 8.28 19.17 4.46
C VAL A 246 9.71 19.67 4.65
N ARG A 247 10.40 19.27 5.72
CA ARG A 247 11.79 19.62 5.99
C ARG A 247 12.71 19.24 4.84
N ASN A 248 12.62 18.00 4.35
CA ASN A 248 13.46 17.55 3.23
C ASN A 248 13.20 18.34 1.94
N LEU A 249 11.94 18.71 1.66
CA LEU A 249 11.60 19.57 0.51
C LEU A 249 12.19 20.96 0.65
N VAL A 250 12.01 21.58 1.82
CA VAL A 250 12.49 22.96 2.07
C VAL A 250 14.01 23.01 2.10
N GLU A 251 14.69 22.09 2.78
CA GLU A 251 16.15 22.00 2.79
C GLU A 251 16.71 21.83 1.37
N ASN A 252 16.09 20.95 0.56
CA ASN A 252 16.48 20.77 -0.82
C ASN A 252 16.31 22.06 -1.63
N ALA A 253 15.18 22.72 -1.53
CA ALA A 253 14.91 24.01 -2.20
C ALA A 253 15.92 25.10 -1.77
N VAL A 254 16.15 25.25 -0.45
CA VAL A 254 17.13 26.22 0.08
C VAL A 254 18.53 25.92 -0.43
N HIS A 255 18.94 24.64 -0.49
CA HIS A 255 20.26 24.28 -1.01
C HIS A 255 20.44 24.69 -2.49
N HIS A 256 19.43 24.49 -3.32
CA HIS A 256 19.52 24.74 -4.76
C HIS A 256 19.23 26.20 -5.17
N THR A 257 18.53 26.95 -4.35
CA THR A 257 18.23 28.38 -4.59
C THR A 257 19.49 29.26 -4.48
N PRO A 258 19.73 30.23 -5.39
CA PRO A 258 20.82 31.18 -5.28
C PRO A 258 20.70 32.07 -4.03
N ARG A 259 21.83 32.68 -3.60
CA ARG A 259 21.82 33.72 -2.56
C ARG A 259 21.00 34.93 -3.00
N GLY A 260 20.27 35.52 -2.07
CA GLY A 260 19.39 36.66 -2.34
C GLY A 260 18.01 36.28 -2.92
N SER A 261 17.76 34.99 -3.10
CA SER A 261 16.45 34.50 -3.60
C SER A 261 15.60 33.91 -2.45
N GLU A 262 14.34 33.72 -2.75
CA GLU A 262 13.33 33.21 -1.84
C GLU A 262 12.86 31.81 -2.23
N VAL A 263 12.60 30.95 -1.24
CA VAL A 263 11.89 29.66 -1.38
C VAL A 263 10.48 29.87 -0.88
N VAL A 264 9.48 29.51 -1.67
CA VAL A 264 8.08 29.63 -1.28
C VAL A 264 7.52 28.27 -0.91
N VAL A 265 6.89 28.16 0.27
CA VAL A 265 6.17 26.97 0.74
C VAL A 265 4.70 27.31 0.80
N ALA A 266 3.90 26.64 -0.02
CA ALA A 266 2.45 26.86 -0.11
C ALA A 266 1.68 25.60 0.24
N VAL A 267 0.57 25.76 0.96
CA VAL A 267 -0.37 24.66 1.25
C VAL A 267 -1.75 25.02 0.70
N ALA A 268 -2.35 24.09 -0.02
CA ALA A 268 -3.65 24.27 -0.65
C ALA A 268 -4.55 23.03 -0.51
N ALA A 269 -5.87 23.24 -0.55
CA ALA A 269 -6.84 22.18 -0.66
C ALA A 269 -6.82 21.52 -2.07
N PRO A 270 -7.09 20.20 -2.19
CA PRO A 270 -7.35 19.24 -1.13
C PRO A 270 -6.08 18.84 -0.41
N ALA A 271 -5.31 18.59 0.13
CA ALA A 271 -4.09 18.23 0.82
C ALA A 271 -2.86 18.29 -0.10
N THR A 272 -2.57 19.47 -0.61
CA THR A 272 -1.44 19.74 -1.50
C THR A 272 -0.42 20.64 -0.84
N LEU A 273 0.85 20.22 -0.80
CA LEU A 273 2.00 21.02 -0.42
C LEU A 273 2.85 21.30 -1.66
N CYS A 274 3.18 22.56 -1.88
CA CYS A 274 4.09 23.01 -2.94
C CYS A 274 5.31 23.67 -2.31
N VAL A 275 6.50 23.30 -2.78
CA VAL A 275 7.75 23.98 -2.45
C VAL A 275 8.38 24.45 -3.75
N ILE A 276 8.55 25.77 -3.87
CA ILE A 276 8.96 26.45 -5.09
C ILE A 276 10.36 27.03 -4.87
N ASP A 277 11.30 26.64 -5.68
CA ASP A 277 12.66 27.20 -5.70
C ASP A 277 12.95 27.91 -7.02
N HIS A 278 13.96 28.75 -7.01
CA HIS A 278 14.49 29.47 -8.16
C HIS A 278 15.93 29.06 -8.47
N GLY A 279 16.23 27.76 -8.30
CA GLY A 279 17.54 27.16 -8.51
C GLY A 279 17.81 26.78 -9.96
N SER A 280 18.68 25.79 -10.14
CA SER A 280 19.03 25.22 -11.45
C SER A 280 17.92 24.38 -12.10
N GLY A 281 16.85 24.08 -11.34
CA GLY A 281 15.80 23.18 -11.78
C GLY A 281 16.24 21.70 -11.83
N ILE A 282 15.33 20.85 -12.27
CA ILE A 282 15.54 19.40 -12.44
C ILE A 282 15.20 19.04 -13.89
N SER A 283 16.17 18.44 -14.60
CA SER A 283 15.99 18.04 -15.99
C SER A 283 14.82 17.06 -16.14
N GLU A 284 14.13 17.08 -17.28
CA GLU A 284 13.02 16.15 -17.52
C GLU A 284 13.46 14.66 -17.44
N ALA A 285 14.68 14.38 -17.90
CA ALA A 285 15.26 13.05 -17.82
C ALA A 285 15.48 12.55 -16.38
N ASP A 286 15.75 13.48 -15.46
CA ASP A 286 16.03 13.16 -14.06
C ASP A 286 14.77 13.10 -13.18
N ARG A 287 13.64 13.69 -13.60
CA ARG A 287 12.41 13.80 -12.78
C ARG A 287 11.88 12.47 -12.27
N MET A 288 12.08 11.38 -13.00
CA MET A 288 11.69 10.05 -12.56
C MET A 288 12.70 9.39 -11.61
N THR A 289 13.97 9.77 -11.72
CA THR A 289 15.08 9.13 -11.00
C THR A 289 15.46 9.85 -9.72
N VAL A 290 15.12 11.15 -9.59
CA VAL A 290 15.51 11.95 -8.42
C VAL A 290 14.91 11.44 -7.10
N PHE A 291 13.83 10.67 -7.13
CA PHE A 291 13.22 10.02 -5.98
C PHE A 291 13.89 8.70 -5.59
N SER A 292 14.83 8.21 -6.44
CA SER A 292 15.59 7.00 -6.13
C SER A 292 16.56 7.27 -4.98
N ARG A 293 16.73 6.28 -4.09
CA ARG A 293 17.67 6.37 -2.96
C ARG A 293 19.10 6.58 -3.47
N PHE A 294 19.83 7.45 -2.78
CA PHE A 294 21.23 7.80 -3.10
C PHE A 294 21.41 8.49 -4.47
N TRP A 295 20.32 8.90 -5.11
CA TRP A 295 20.45 9.65 -6.36
C TRP A 295 21.02 11.04 -6.11
N ARG A 296 21.96 11.43 -6.97
CA ARG A 296 22.57 12.76 -7.00
C ARG A 296 22.74 13.20 -8.43
N GLY A 297 22.39 14.42 -8.73
CA GLY A 297 22.58 14.99 -10.06
C GLY A 297 24.06 15.02 -10.48
N PRO A 298 24.36 14.96 -11.77
CA PRO A 298 25.73 15.05 -12.27
C PRO A 298 26.36 16.39 -11.86
N GLY A 299 27.58 16.34 -11.27
CA GLY A 299 28.33 17.53 -10.86
C GLY A 299 27.91 18.17 -9.53
N GLN A 300 26.99 17.60 -8.77
CA GLN A 300 26.61 18.14 -7.48
C GLN A 300 27.69 17.89 -6.41
N THR A 301 28.30 18.98 -5.93
CA THR A 301 29.26 19.00 -4.81
C THR A 301 28.59 19.28 -3.45
N GLN A 302 27.28 19.55 -3.43
CA GLN A 302 26.54 19.92 -2.22
C GLN A 302 26.43 18.77 -1.23
N PRO A 303 26.42 19.05 0.08
CA PRO A 303 26.33 18.03 1.12
C PRO A 303 24.92 17.40 1.13
N GLY A 304 24.86 16.06 1.03
CA GLY A 304 23.61 15.30 1.12
C GLY A 304 23.81 13.85 0.68
N ALA A 305 23.08 12.90 1.30
CA ALA A 305 23.17 11.48 0.97
C ALA A 305 22.29 11.06 -0.23
N GLY A 306 21.54 11.99 -0.85
CA GLY A 306 20.58 11.66 -1.90
C GLY A 306 19.35 10.86 -1.39
N LEU A 307 18.98 11.07 -0.12
CA LEU A 307 17.88 10.35 0.53
C LEU A 307 16.63 11.23 0.74
N GLY A 308 16.77 12.56 0.72
CA GLY A 308 15.69 13.48 1.08
C GLY A 308 14.44 13.32 0.23
N LEU A 309 14.58 13.31 -1.10
CA LEU A 309 13.43 13.15 -2.00
C LEU A 309 12.85 11.73 -1.97
N ALA A 310 13.65 10.70 -1.71
CA ALA A 310 13.15 9.34 -1.49
C ALA A 310 12.28 9.24 -0.22
N ILE A 311 12.64 9.97 0.85
CA ILE A 311 11.81 10.10 2.06
C ILE A 311 10.49 10.78 1.73
N VAL A 312 10.51 11.86 0.96
CA VAL A 312 9.30 12.58 0.54
C VAL A 312 8.36 11.66 -0.25
N GLU A 313 8.89 10.91 -1.20
CA GLU A 313 8.09 9.95 -1.98
C GLU A 313 7.50 8.85 -1.09
N TYR A 314 8.28 8.31 -0.17
CA TYR A 314 7.80 7.31 0.78
C TYR A 314 6.65 7.84 1.65
N VAL A 315 6.82 9.03 2.23
CA VAL A 315 5.79 9.66 3.08
C VAL A 315 4.54 9.95 2.26
N ALA A 316 4.66 10.45 1.04
CA ALA A 316 3.52 10.69 0.16
C ALA A 316 2.75 9.39 -0.13
N LYS A 317 3.45 8.31 -0.52
CA LYS A 317 2.85 6.99 -0.78
C LYS A 317 2.16 6.41 0.46
N ALA A 318 2.74 6.55 1.64
CA ALA A 318 2.14 6.10 2.90
C ALA A 318 0.83 6.85 3.23
N HIS A 319 0.70 8.09 2.76
CA HIS A 319 -0.53 8.88 2.85
C HIS A 319 -1.40 8.79 1.59
N CYS A 320 -1.33 7.70 0.83
CA CYS A 320 -2.09 7.46 -0.41
C CYS A 320 -1.93 8.60 -1.45
N GLY A 321 -0.79 9.26 -1.42
CA GLY A 321 -0.49 10.43 -2.23
C GLY A 321 0.59 10.19 -3.29
N THR A 322 0.95 11.28 -3.96
CA THR A 322 1.98 11.30 -5.02
C THR A 322 2.85 12.54 -4.88
N VAL A 323 4.08 12.46 -5.44
CA VAL A 323 4.97 13.63 -5.58
C VAL A 323 5.23 13.86 -7.06
N SER A 324 5.21 15.11 -7.47
CA SER A 324 5.53 15.53 -8.85
C SER A 324 6.46 16.75 -8.84
N ILE A 325 7.14 16.94 -9.96
CA ILE A 325 8.07 18.06 -10.18
C ILE A 325 7.62 18.82 -11.40
N GLU A 326 7.50 20.13 -11.25
CA GLU A 326 7.21 21.06 -12.32
C GLU A 326 8.32 22.09 -12.44
N GLU A 327 8.43 22.74 -13.57
CA GLU A 327 9.38 23.82 -13.79
C GLU A 327 8.82 25.12 -13.24
N THR A 328 9.64 25.83 -12.44
CA THR A 328 9.26 27.14 -11.92
C THR A 328 9.39 28.21 -13.00
N ARG A 329 8.40 29.10 -13.12
CA ARG A 329 8.48 30.26 -14.03
C ARG A 329 9.66 31.14 -13.66
N GLY A 330 10.58 31.33 -14.60
CA GLY A 330 11.82 32.08 -14.36
C GLY A 330 13.01 31.23 -13.97
N GLY A 331 12.89 29.90 -13.97
CA GLY A 331 13.91 28.92 -13.59
C GLY A 331 13.72 28.37 -12.18
N GLY A 332 14.18 27.14 -11.97
CA GLY A 332 14.04 26.42 -10.71
C GLY A 332 13.10 25.23 -10.80
N ALA A 333 12.79 24.63 -9.67
CA ALA A 333 11.88 23.49 -9.56
C ALA A 333 10.74 23.80 -8.58
N THR A 334 9.55 23.33 -8.93
CA THR A 334 8.39 23.28 -8.05
C THR A 334 8.11 21.82 -7.70
N LEU A 335 8.35 21.45 -6.44
CA LEU A 335 8.04 20.13 -5.93
C LEU A 335 6.64 20.14 -5.31
N ILE A 336 5.78 19.26 -5.79
CA ILE A 336 4.37 19.20 -5.41
C ILE A 336 4.08 17.84 -4.78
N MET A 337 3.69 17.84 -3.51
CA MET A 337 3.24 16.66 -2.78
C MET A 337 1.72 16.72 -2.63
N ARG A 338 1.00 15.80 -3.27
CA ARG A 338 -0.45 15.64 -3.15
C ARG A 338 -0.73 14.43 -2.28
N LEU A 339 -1.51 14.59 -1.23
CA LEU A 339 -1.82 13.55 -0.26
C LEU A 339 -3.28 13.09 -0.42
N GLY A 340 -3.56 11.83 -0.07
CA GLY A 340 -4.91 11.31 -0.01
C GLY A 340 -5.69 11.97 1.15
N THR A 341 -6.96 12.26 0.92
CA THR A 341 -7.90 12.85 1.89
C THR A 341 -8.85 11.79 2.41
#